data_2ebc0aba9b9da7399e5ec866d19c97de
#
_entry.id   2ebc0aba9b9da7399e5ec866d19c97de
#
_cell.length_a   1.000
_cell.length_b   1.000
_cell.length_c   1.000
_cell.angle_alpha   90.00
_cell.angle_beta   90.00
_cell.angle_gamma   90.00
#
_symmetry.space_group_name_H-M   'P 1'
#
loop_
_entity.id
_entity.type
_entity.pdbx_description
1 polymer ?
#
loop_
_entity_poly.entity_id
_entity_poly.type
_entity_poly.pdbx_seq_one_letter_code
_entity_poly.pdbx_strand_id
1 'polypeptide(L)'
;MKPYDTVLDSPTTFFTPGGPYTPHDYEAGYLGSMTLVNAFAESRNIPALRLADKVGIKKVIDVARRFGVTSDIPAFLPIAIGAADLTLAEQVGSYSVFPNDGIHIAPHYIRRVMEADGQPMQQPRTQVSEAISVDIAREMMVLLQAVVQHGTAAAAAQMKHALGGKTGTTNNYTDAWFIGFSPSITCGTWIGFDNRQSLGEKETGARAALPMWLDFMKVALADRPNEAFSQPNAPKKQIEVTADSDTEAAPTQPPPPQDSDTDDDTPKKGPEPAVLEPGELRLPQDMPASPTPAPIVRVPPPAAAGQATPRPKPAPVKKTPAPAATPPTG
;
A
#
# COMPACT_ATOMS: atom_id res chain seq x y z
N MET A 1 3.31 -17.36 10.98
CA MET A 1 1.84 -17.41 10.95
C MET A 1 1.42 -17.63 9.51
N LYS A 2 0.46 -18.49 9.27
CA LYS A 2 0.00 -18.89 7.95
C LYS A 2 -1.40 -18.30 7.68
N PRO A 3 -1.86 -18.21 6.42
CA PRO A 3 -3.17 -17.60 6.09
C PRO A 3 -4.36 -18.21 6.85
N TYR A 4 -4.32 -19.49 7.14
CA TYR A 4 -5.40 -20.20 7.83
C TYR A 4 -5.22 -20.34 9.35
N ASP A 5 -4.15 -19.75 9.91
CA ASP A 5 -4.00 -19.69 11.36
C ASP A 5 -5.09 -18.83 11.98
N THR A 6 -5.48 -19.20 13.21
CA THR A 6 -6.53 -18.50 13.94
C THR A 6 -6.02 -17.21 14.56
N VAL A 7 -6.80 -16.14 14.40
CA VAL A 7 -6.64 -14.84 15.04
C VAL A 7 -7.88 -14.48 15.81
N LEU A 8 -7.76 -13.57 16.77
CA LEU A 8 -8.86 -13.16 17.64
C LEU A 8 -9.24 -11.70 17.37
N ASP A 9 -10.49 -11.50 16.98
CA ASP A 9 -11.15 -10.21 16.86
C ASP A 9 -12.06 -9.99 18.07
N SER A 10 -11.56 -9.28 19.08
CA SER A 10 -12.26 -9.00 20.34
C SER A 10 -11.84 -7.65 20.90
N PRO A 11 -12.66 -7.03 21.78
CA PRO A 11 -12.30 -5.77 22.43
C PRO A 11 -10.89 -5.84 23.00
N THR A 12 -10.06 -4.87 22.64
CA THR A 12 -8.64 -4.85 23.04
C THR A 12 -8.19 -3.44 23.30
N THR A 13 -7.54 -3.22 24.43
CA THR A 13 -6.81 -1.99 24.72
C THR A 13 -5.32 -2.27 24.66
N PHE A 14 -4.61 -1.54 23.83
CA PHE A 14 -3.15 -1.58 23.72
C PHE A 14 -2.55 -0.50 24.63
N PHE A 15 -1.47 -0.83 25.32
CA PHE A 15 -0.74 0.14 26.14
C PHE A 15 0.45 0.65 25.31
N THR A 16 0.36 1.89 24.86
CA THR A 16 1.38 2.54 24.07
C THR A 16 2.10 3.63 24.87
N PRO A 17 3.27 4.11 24.42
CA PRO A 17 3.94 5.24 25.08
C PRO A 17 3.08 6.52 25.18
N GLY A 18 2.09 6.68 24.28
CA GLY A 18 1.12 7.78 24.30
C GLY A 18 -0.10 7.53 25.19
N GLY A 19 -0.14 6.41 25.91
CA GLY A 19 -1.27 6.00 26.77
C GLY A 19 -2.08 4.82 26.20
N PRO A 20 -3.20 4.47 26.86
CA PRO A 20 -4.07 3.39 26.41
C PRO A 20 -4.73 3.74 25.07
N TYR A 21 -4.67 2.80 24.12
CA TYR A 21 -5.28 2.91 22.80
C TYR A 21 -6.27 1.77 22.59
N THR A 22 -7.55 2.12 22.43
CA THR A 22 -8.65 1.18 22.19
C THR A 22 -9.22 1.41 20.80
N PRO A 23 -8.73 0.69 19.77
CA PRO A 23 -9.22 0.80 18.41
C PRO A 23 -10.59 0.16 18.24
N HIS A 24 -11.29 0.57 17.19
CA HIS A 24 -12.54 -0.02 16.74
C HIS A 24 -12.40 -0.50 15.30
N ASP A 25 -13.18 -1.51 14.92
CA ASP A 25 -13.37 -1.89 13.56
C ASP A 25 -14.36 -0.94 12.87
N TYR A 26 -14.32 -0.89 11.54
CA TYR A 26 -15.24 -0.06 10.76
C TYR A 26 -16.69 -0.52 10.95
N GLU A 27 -16.92 -1.83 10.89
CA GLU A 27 -18.21 -2.43 11.20
C GLU A 27 -18.36 -2.63 12.71
N ALA A 28 -19.52 -2.29 13.21
CA ALA A 28 -19.82 -2.47 14.64
C ALA A 28 -19.78 -3.94 15.03
N GLY A 29 -19.16 -4.23 16.17
CA GLY A 29 -19.08 -5.57 16.74
C GLY A 29 -17.76 -6.28 16.45
N TYR A 30 -17.59 -7.42 17.11
CA TYR A 30 -16.41 -8.27 17.04
C TYR A 30 -16.81 -9.66 16.56
N LEU A 31 -15.98 -10.26 15.73
CA LEU A 31 -16.27 -11.56 15.11
C LEU A 31 -15.68 -12.75 15.90
N GLY A 32 -14.93 -12.48 16.97
CA GLY A 32 -14.34 -13.52 17.78
C GLY A 32 -13.17 -14.23 17.12
N SER A 33 -13.14 -15.55 17.24
CA SER A 33 -12.09 -16.38 16.65
C SER A 33 -12.37 -16.63 15.17
N MET A 34 -11.41 -16.24 14.32
CA MET A 34 -11.51 -16.38 12.85
C MET A 34 -10.16 -16.67 12.23
N THR A 35 -10.11 -17.07 10.95
CA THR A 35 -8.84 -17.26 10.25
C THR A 35 -8.21 -15.92 9.87
N LEU A 36 -6.87 -15.87 9.79
CA LEU A 36 -6.15 -14.68 9.36
C LEU A 36 -6.60 -14.21 7.96
N VAL A 37 -6.84 -15.14 7.04
CA VAL A 37 -7.30 -14.82 5.68
C VAL A 37 -8.65 -14.09 5.70
N ASN A 38 -9.60 -14.52 6.52
CA ASN A 38 -10.89 -13.85 6.64
C ASN A 38 -10.76 -12.49 7.36
N ALA A 39 -9.98 -12.43 8.44
CA ALA A 39 -9.72 -11.17 9.13
C ALA A 39 -9.10 -10.11 8.20
N PHE A 40 -8.19 -10.53 7.33
CA PHE A 40 -7.56 -9.67 6.35
C PHE A 40 -8.53 -9.27 5.21
N ALA A 41 -9.31 -10.23 4.69
CA ALA A 41 -10.30 -10.00 3.64
C ALA A 41 -11.38 -8.99 4.05
N GLU A 42 -11.84 -9.07 5.31
CA GLU A 42 -12.82 -8.16 5.89
C GLU A 42 -12.19 -6.90 6.49
N SER A 43 -10.84 -6.75 6.37
CA SER A 43 -10.11 -5.58 6.85
C SER A 43 -10.29 -5.28 8.35
N ARG A 44 -10.29 -6.33 9.20
CA ARG A 44 -10.45 -6.20 10.66
C ARG A 44 -9.20 -5.55 11.28
N ASN A 45 -9.40 -4.46 12.01
CA ASN A 45 -8.32 -3.68 12.61
C ASN A 45 -7.66 -4.40 13.79
N ILE A 46 -8.47 -5.00 14.67
CA ILE A 46 -7.98 -5.59 15.92
C ILE A 46 -6.99 -6.73 15.67
N PRO A 47 -7.25 -7.72 14.79
CA PRO A 47 -6.26 -8.74 14.47
C PRO A 47 -4.96 -8.17 13.88
N ALA A 48 -5.05 -7.16 13.01
CA ALA A 48 -3.88 -6.51 12.42
C ALA A 48 -3.02 -5.82 13.49
N LEU A 49 -3.62 -5.07 14.38
CA LEU A 49 -2.94 -4.38 15.48
C LEU A 49 -2.32 -5.37 16.49
N ARG A 50 -3.01 -6.47 16.82
CA ARG A 50 -2.45 -7.52 17.69
C ARG A 50 -1.21 -8.16 17.08
N LEU A 51 -1.21 -8.39 15.76
CA LEU A 51 -0.04 -8.92 15.06
C LEU A 51 1.11 -7.93 15.05
N ALA A 52 0.84 -6.66 14.77
CA ALA A 52 1.84 -5.60 14.76
C ALA A 52 2.47 -5.37 16.14
N ASP A 53 1.66 -5.38 17.19
CA ASP A 53 2.12 -5.28 18.57
C ASP A 53 3.05 -6.45 18.93
N LYS A 54 2.66 -7.68 18.60
CA LYS A 54 3.47 -8.88 18.82
C LYS A 54 4.79 -8.87 18.03
N VAL A 55 4.79 -8.39 16.79
CA VAL A 55 5.98 -8.31 15.92
C VAL A 55 6.89 -7.17 16.34
N GLY A 56 6.32 -6.08 16.78
CA GLY A 56 6.97 -4.82 17.10
C GLY A 56 7.02 -3.85 15.92
N ILE A 57 6.61 -2.61 16.17
CA ILE A 57 6.36 -1.60 15.14
C ILE A 57 7.63 -1.24 14.35
N LYS A 58 8.81 -1.29 14.96
CA LYS A 58 10.08 -1.05 14.25
C LYS A 58 10.31 -2.05 13.12
N LYS A 59 10.02 -3.34 13.35
CA LYS A 59 10.12 -4.37 12.30
C LYS A 59 9.10 -4.16 11.19
N VAL A 60 7.91 -3.65 11.50
CA VAL A 60 6.92 -3.28 10.47
C VAL A 60 7.47 -2.17 9.58
N ILE A 61 8.05 -1.13 10.17
CA ILE A 61 8.71 -0.03 9.44
C ILE A 61 9.89 -0.54 8.60
N ASP A 62 10.74 -1.40 9.15
CA ASP A 62 11.88 -1.99 8.42
C ASP A 62 11.43 -2.76 7.18
N VAL A 63 10.31 -3.49 7.28
CA VAL A 63 9.71 -4.17 6.12
C VAL A 63 9.20 -3.14 5.12
N ALA A 64 8.49 -2.09 5.54
CA ALA A 64 8.01 -1.03 4.65
C ALA A 64 9.17 -0.37 3.88
N ARG A 65 10.32 -0.14 4.55
CA ARG A 65 11.53 0.38 3.88
C ARG A 65 12.04 -0.57 2.78
N ARG A 66 12.06 -1.88 3.03
CA ARG A 66 12.43 -2.88 2.01
C ARG A 66 11.46 -2.91 0.84
N PHE A 67 10.20 -2.55 1.04
CA PHE A 67 9.18 -2.41 0.01
C PHE A 67 9.26 -1.09 -0.76
N GLY A 68 10.29 -0.27 -0.50
CA GLY A 68 10.56 0.96 -1.22
C GLY A 68 9.86 2.21 -0.67
N VAL A 69 9.25 2.13 0.52
CA VAL A 69 8.67 3.30 1.17
C VAL A 69 9.78 4.21 1.70
N THR A 70 9.80 5.46 1.24
CA THR A 70 10.78 6.49 1.63
C THR A 70 10.17 7.59 2.52
N SER A 71 8.86 7.80 2.41
CA SER A 71 8.10 8.74 3.24
C SER A 71 8.32 8.47 4.73
N ASP A 72 8.25 9.50 5.56
CA ASP A 72 8.41 9.33 7.00
C ASP A 72 7.28 8.50 7.60
N ILE A 73 7.64 7.49 8.39
CA ILE A 73 6.69 6.60 9.06
C ILE A 73 6.90 6.74 10.57
N PRO A 74 5.98 7.40 11.28
CA PRO A 74 6.09 7.57 12.72
C PRO A 74 5.96 6.22 13.45
N ALA A 75 6.80 5.98 14.46
CA ALA A 75 6.88 4.69 15.14
C ALA A 75 5.80 4.52 16.22
N PHE A 76 4.53 4.41 15.84
CA PHE A 76 3.41 4.14 16.73
C PHE A 76 2.46 3.06 16.17
N LEU A 77 1.75 2.37 17.04
CA LEU A 77 1.00 1.17 16.68
C LEU A 77 -0.04 1.36 15.56
N PRO A 78 -0.80 2.47 15.49
CA PRO A 78 -1.80 2.69 14.43
C PRO A 78 -1.27 2.69 12.99
N ILE A 79 0.05 2.80 12.74
CA ILE A 79 0.58 2.66 11.37
C ILE A 79 0.25 1.29 10.76
N ALA A 80 0.06 0.27 11.60
CA ALA A 80 -0.29 -1.08 11.14
C ALA A 80 -1.68 -1.16 10.47
N ILE A 81 -2.50 -0.15 10.66
CA ILE A 81 -3.81 0.01 10.01
C ILE A 81 -3.88 1.25 9.11
N GLY A 82 -2.72 1.83 8.76
CA GLY A 82 -2.62 2.87 7.75
C GLY A 82 -2.53 4.30 8.27
N ALA A 83 -2.20 4.52 9.55
CA ALA A 83 -2.05 5.88 10.10
C ALA A 83 -0.69 6.52 9.78
N ALA A 84 -0.26 6.41 8.51
CA ALA A 84 0.93 7.07 7.99
C ALA A 84 0.62 7.63 6.59
N ASP A 85 1.17 8.79 6.28
CA ASP A 85 0.98 9.44 4.98
C ASP A 85 2.03 8.91 4.00
N LEU A 86 1.59 8.27 2.93
CA LEU A 86 2.43 7.74 1.86
C LEU A 86 1.97 8.29 0.52
N THR A 87 2.89 8.37 -0.43
CA THR A 87 2.52 8.73 -1.81
C THR A 87 1.84 7.55 -2.51
N LEU A 88 0.98 7.85 -3.50
CA LEU A 88 0.36 6.82 -4.34
C LEU A 88 1.43 5.99 -5.08
N ALA A 89 2.51 6.63 -5.53
CA ALA A 89 3.61 5.94 -6.20
C ALA A 89 4.31 4.92 -5.29
N GLU A 90 4.57 5.27 -4.02
CA GLU A 90 5.14 4.34 -3.04
C GLU A 90 4.21 3.17 -2.75
N GLN A 91 2.92 3.42 -2.60
CA GLN A 91 1.92 2.37 -2.38
C GLN A 91 1.88 1.39 -3.57
N VAL A 92 1.82 1.90 -4.81
CA VAL A 92 1.81 1.06 -6.02
C VAL A 92 3.12 0.26 -6.13
N GLY A 93 4.27 0.91 -5.91
CA GLY A 93 5.57 0.25 -5.89
C GLY A 93 5.66 -0.87 -4.85
N SER A 94 5.21 -0.59 -3.63
CA SER A 94 5.19 -1.57 -2.53
C SER A 94 4.30 -2.77 -2.85
N TYR A 95 3.11 -2.54 -3.37
CA TYR A 95 2.18 -3.63 -3.70
C TYR A 95 2.65 -4.48 -4.89
N SER A 96 3.45 -3.93 -5.80
CA SER A 96 4.02 -4.67 -6.93
C SER A 96 4.96 -5.80 -6.49
N VAL A 97 5.50 -5.74 -5.28
CA VAL A 97 6.37 -6.77 -4.69
C VAL A 97 5.66 -8.13 -4.60
N PHE A 98 4.35 -8.14 -4.29
CA PHE A 98 3.62 -9.38 -4.08
C PHE A 98 3.45 -10.22 -5.36
N PRO A 99 2.90 -9.70 -6.49
CA PRO A 99 2.80 -10.46 -7.72
C PRO A 99 4.17 -10.71 -8.39
N ASN A 100 5.22 -10.01 -7.93
CA ASN A 100 6.60 -10.15 -8.40
C ASN A 100 7.45 -11.07 -7.49
N ASP A 101 6.83 -12.06 -6.85
CA ASP A 101 7.49 -13.06 -6.03
C ASP A 101 8.44 -12.49 -4.94
N GLY A 102 8.10 -11.34 -4.37
CA GLY A 102 8.84 -10.72 -3.27
C GLY A 102 9.94 -9.75 -3.68
N ILE A 103 10.10 -9.51 -4.97
CA ILE A 103 11.12 -8.60 -5.52
C ILE A 103 10.56 -7.20 -5.66
N HIS A 104 11.21 -6.24 -5.04
CA HIS A 104 10.96 -4.82 -5.24
C HIS A 104 11.75 -4.29 -6.43
N ILE A 105 11.07 -3.60 -7.33
CA ILE A 105 11.68 -2.85 -8.44
C ILE A 105 11.30 -1.39 -8.26
N ALA A 106 12.28 -0.50 -8.15
CA ALA A 106 12.02 0.91 -7.98
C ALA A 106 11.26 1.46 -9.21
N PRO A 107 10.08 2.08 -9.02
CA PRO A 107 9.33 2.66 -10.12
C PRO A 107 10.14 3.71 -10.87
N HIS A 108 10.11 3.67 -12.20
CA HIS A 108 10.78 4.65 -13.05
C HIS A 108 9.87 5.04 -14.22
N TYR A 109 9.96 6.29 -14.64
CA TYR A 109 9.10 6.86 -15.68
C TYR A 109 9.79 6.90 -17.05
N ILE A 110 11.15 6.89 -17.08
CA ILE A 110 11.95 6.93 -18.31
C ILE A 110 12.51 5.53 -18.56
N ARG A 111 12.08 4.92 -19.64
CA ARG A 111 12.57 3.58 -20.05
C ARG A 111 13.84 3.65 -20.89
N ARG A 112 13.96 4.67 -21.75
CA ARG A 112 15.07 4.82 -22.68
C ARG A 112 15.23 6.29 -23.07
N VAL A 113 16.47 6.73 -23.18
CA VAL A 113 16.85 8.00 -23.80
C VAL A 113 17.70 7.67 -25.02
N MET A 114 17.38 8.28 -26.17
CA MET A 114 18.09 8.08 -27.40
C MET A 114 18.75 9.39 -27.83
N GLU A 115 19.94 9.33 -28.43
CA GLU A 115 20.56 10.47 -29.10
C GLU A 115 19.87 10.76 -30.43
N ALA A 116 20.16 11.91 -31.02
CA ALA A 116 19.55 12.32 -32.29
C ALA A 116 19.88 11.38 -33.45
N ASP A 117 21.01 10.67 -33.37
CA ASP A 117 21.45 9.67 -34.34
C ASP A 117 20.83 8.28 -34.13
N GLY A 118 19.97 8.15 -33.11
CA GLY A 118 19.27 6.90 -32.76
C GLY A 118 20.09 5.96 -31.89
N GLN A 119 21.26 6.36 -31.39
CA GLN A 119 22.01 5.54 -30.43
C GLN A 119 21.42 5.67 -29.03
N PRO A 120 21.38 4.57 -28.24
CA PRO A 120 20.91 4.66 -26.89
C PRO A 120 21.91 5.41 -26.01
N MET A 121 21.45 6.45 -25.32
CA MET A 121 22.19 7.06 -24.22
C MET A 121 22.28 6.11 -23.05
N GLN A 122 23.22 6.34 -22.13
CA GLN A 122 23.32 5.58 -20.90
C GLN A 122 21.97 5.57 -20.17
N GLN A 123 21.43 4.39 -19.91
CA GLN A 123 20.14 4.24 -19.25
C GLN A 123 20.30 4.34 -17.73
N PRO A 124 19.32 4.94 -17.02
CA PRO A 124 19.32 4.88 -15.57
C PRO A 124 19.20 3.43 -15.12
N ARG A 125 20.07 3.01 -14.20
CA ARG A 125 20.03 1.64 -13.65
C ARG A 125 18.76 1.47 -12.82
N THR A 126 17.97 0.45 -13.14
CA THR A 126 16.81 0.07 -12.35
C THR A 126 17.29 -0.58 -11.04
N GLN A 127 16.87 -0.05 -9.90
CA GLN A 127 17.16 -0.66 -8.61
C GLN A 127 16.23 -1.84 -8.37
N VAL A 128 16.82 -3.02 -8.13
CA VAL A 128 16.10 -4.28 -7.87
C VAL A 128 16.61 -4.85 -6.55
N SER A 129 15.72 -5.25 -5.66
CA SER A 129 16.07 -5.84 -4.36
C SER A 129 15.04 -6.87 -3.92
N GLU A 130 15.47 -7.90 -3.19
CA GLU A 130 14.56 -8.82 -2.51
C GLU A 130 13.99 -8.12 -1.27
N ALA A 131 12.70 -7.82 -1.26
CA ALA A 131 12.00 -7.23 -0.13
C ALA A 131 11.55 -8.30 0.89
N ILE A 132 11.02 -9.41 0.39
CA ILE A 132 10.61 -10.59 1.16
C ILE A 132 10.89 -11.86 0.35
N SER A 133 10.98 -13.00 1.03
CA SER A 133 11.14 -14.26 0.33
C SER A 133 9.92 -14.62 -0.53
N VAL A 134 10.15 -15.40 -1.59
CA VAL A 134 9.11 -15.88 -2.49
C VAL A 134 7.97 -16.57 -1.74
N ASP A 135 8.28 -17.40 -0.75
CA ASP A 135 7.29 -18.14 0.02
C ASP A 135 6.37 -17.19 0.80
N ILE A 136 6.93 -16.14 1.42
CA ILE A 136 6.16 -15.12 2.14
C ILE A 136 5.31 -14.31 1.15
N ALA A 137 5.85 -13.93 -0.01
CA ALA A 137 5.09 -13.22 -1.04
C ALA A 137 3.87 -14.03 -1.48
N ARG A 138 4.04 -15.31 -1.76
CA ARG A 138 2.96 -16.22 -2.18
C ARG A 138 1.93 -16.48 -1.09
N GLU A 139 2.33 -16.54 0.19
CA GLU A 139 1.38 -16.59 1.31
C GLU A 139 0.57 -15.29 1.42
N MET A 140 1.21 -14.14 1.26
CA MET A 140 0.51 -12.85 1.22
C MET A 140 -0.45 -12.76 0.04
N MET A 141 -0.13 -13.38 -1.10
CA MET A 141 -1.04 -13.45 -2.25
C MET A 141 -2.35 -14.15 -1.92
N VAL A 142 -2.35 -15.18 -1.05
CA VAL A 142 -3.59 -15.83 -0.59
C VAL A 142 -4.49 -14.82 0.14
N LEU A 143 -3.91 -13.97 1.00
CA LEU A 143 -4.64 -12.94 1.74
C LEU A 143 -5.19 -11.86 0.79
N LEU A 144 -4.36 -11.37 -0.14
CA LEU A 144 -4.73 -10.30 -1.07
C LEU A 144 -5.78 -10.73 -2.10
N GLN A 145 -5.74 -11.99 -2.54
CA GLN A 145 -6.77 -12.57 -3.40
C GLN A 145 -8.10 -12.75 -2.67
N ALA A 146 -8.09 -13.13 -1.39
CA ALA A 146 -9.31 -13.28 -0.59
C ALA A 146 -10.09 -11.96 -0.47
N VAL A 147 -9.42 -10.81 -0.42
CA VAL A 147 -10.06 -9.48 -0.43
C VAL A 147 -10.94 -9.29 -1.68
N VAL A 148 -10.49 -9.78 -2.83
CA VAL A 148 -11.22 -9.70 -4.12
C VAL A 148 -12.24 -10.83 -4.24
N GLN A 149 -11.96 -12.01 -3.71
CA GLN A 149 -12.85 -13.16 -3.86
C GLN A 149 -14.12 -13.05 -3.00
N HIS A 150 -13.99 -12.61 -1.76
CA HIS A 150 -15.11 -12.55 -0.81
C HIS A 150 -15.00 -11.43 0.22
N GLY A 151 -13.97 -10.57 0.14
CA GLY A 151 -13.74 -9.47 1.09
C GLY A 151 -14.26 -8.13 0.60
N THR A 152 -13.64 -7.06 1.11
CA THR A 152 -14.05 -5.66 0.88
C THR A 152 -14.00 -5.21 -0.58
N ALA A 153 -13.30 -5.96 -1.46
CA ALA A 153 -13.22 -5.68 -2.90
C ALA A 153 -13.90 -6.77 -3.76
N ALA A 154 -14.89 -7.48 -3.24
CA ALA A 154 -15.56 -8.58 -3.95
C ALA A 154 -16.20 -8.15 -5.30
N ALA A 155 -16.51 -6.86 -5.48
CA ALA A 155 -16.97 -6.33 -6.77
C ALA A 155 -15.96 -6.57 -7.92
N ALA A 156 -14.66 -6.66 -7.63
CA ALA A 156 -13.63 -6.91 -8.63
C ALA A 156 -13.62 -8.35 -9.17
N ALA A 157 -14.21 -9.31 -8.46
CA ALA A 157 -14.32 -10.69 -8.92
C ALA A 157 -15.11 -10.83 -10.25
N GLN A 158 -15.96 -9.86 -10.57
CA GLN A 158 -16.73 -9.83 -11.82
C GLN A 158 -15.85 -9.72 -13.07
N MET A 159 -14.62 -9.25 -12.96
CA MET A 159 -13.70 -9.16 -14.08
C MET A 159 -13.21 -10.53 -14.60
N LYS A 160 -13.37 -11.60 -13.81
CA LYS A 160 -12.94 -12.97 -14.16
C LYS A 160 -11.45 -13.12 -14.50
N HIS A 161 -10.62 -12.22 -13.97
CA HIS A 161 -9.16 -12.26 -14.01
C HIS A 161 -8.60 -12.67 -12.65
N ALA A 162 -7.37 -13.17 -12.62
CA ALA A 162 -6.64 -13.35 -11.38
C ALA A 162 -6.28 -11.98 -10.82
N LEU A 163 -6.90 -11.59 -9.71
CA LEU A 163 -6.73 -10.28 -9.09
C LEU A 163 -6.46 -10.43 -7.59
N GLY A 164 -5.68 -9.50 -7.07
CA GLY A 164 -5.48 -9.31 -5.64
C GLY A 164 -5.46 -7.83 -5.32
N GLY A 165 -5.66 -7.46 -4.07
CA GLY A 165 -5.62 -6.04 -3.70
C GLY A 165 -6.09 -5.77 -2.28
N LYS A 166 -6.15 -4.49 -1.92
CA LYS A 166 -6.60 -4.04 -0.59
C LYS A 166 -7.28 -2.68 -0.69
N THR A 167 -8.39 -2.54 0.00
CA THR A 167 -9.06 -1.27 0.25
C THR A 167 -8.42 -0.53 1.42
N GLY A 168 -8.42 0.80 1.38
CA GLY A 168 -8.06 1.67 2.49
C GLY A 168 -9.12 2.75 2.67
N THR A 169 -9.42 3.08 3.93
CA THR A 169 -10.35 4.15 4.27
C THR A 169 -9.87 4.79 5.56
N THR A 170 -9.67 6.09 5.55
CA THR A 170 -9.33 6.84 6.76
C THR A 170 -10.56 7.11 7.61
N ASN A 171 -10.33 7.38 8.89
CA ASN A 171 -11.37 7.87 9.79
C ASN A 171 -12.01 9.14 9.17
N ASN A 172 -13.32 9.31 9.38
CA ASN A 172 -14.11 10.44 8.82
C ASN A 172 -14.15 10.50 7.29
N TYR A 173 -13.78 9.43 6.58
CA TYR A 173 -13.84 9.33 5.11
C TYR A 173 -13.08 10.46 4.40
N THR A 174 -11.91 10.83 4.88
CA THR A 174 -11.08 11.86 4.25
C THR A 174 -10.29 11.34 3.07
N ASP A 175 -9.98 10.03 3.07
CA ASP A 175 -9.21 9.35 2.04
C ASP A 175 -9.81 7.98 1.74
N ALA A 176 -10.00 7.69 0.48
CA ALA A 176 -10.42 6.40 -0.04
C ALA A 176 -9.34 5.84 -0.97
N TRP A 177 -8.88 4.61 -0.69
CA TRP A 177 -7.79 3.94 -1.40
C TRP A 177 -8.22 2.59 -1.92
N PHE A 178 -7.75 2.24 -3.09
CA PHE A 178 -7.66 0.86 -3.53
C PHE A 178 -6.37 0.62 -4.29
N ILE A 179 -5.55 -0.31 -3.81
CA ILE A 179 -4.37 -0.79 -4.52
C ILE A 179 -4.61 -2.25 -4.87
N GLY A 180 -4.53 -2.55 -6.17
CA GLY A 180 -4.77 -3.91 -6.64
C GLY A 180 -3.92 -4.24 -7.86
N PHE A 181 -3.87 -5.51 -8.20
CA PHE A 181 -3.01 -6.00 -9.26
C PHE A 181 -3.57 -7.26 -9.92
N SER A 182 -3.18 -7.46 -11.18
CA SER A 182 -3.13 -8.74 -11.87
C SER A 182 -1.69 -9.30 -11.83
N PRO A 183 -1.41 -10.47 -12.40
CA PRO A 183 -0.03 -10.96 -12.46
C PRO A 183 0.98 -10.03 -13.15
N SER A 184 0.52 -9.16 -14.04
CA SER A 184 1.37 -8.29 -14.87
C SER A 184 1.16 -6.79 -14.69
N ILE A 185 0.10 -6.36 -13.99
CA ILE A 185 -0.21 -4.93 -13.80
C ILE A 185 -0.55 -4.66 -12.34
N THR A 186 0.14 -3.70 -11.73
CA THR A 186 -0.25 -3.12 -10.44
C THR A 186 -0.79 -1.72 -10.67
N CYS A 187 -1.97 -1.43 -10.13
CA CYS A 187 -2.64 -0.14 -10.23
C CYS A 187 -3.12 0.31 -8.85
N GLY A 188 -3.00 1.60 -8.59
CA GLY A 188 -3.52 2.22 -7.37
C GLY A 188 -4.45 3.38 -7.70
N THR A 189 -5.52 3.53 -6.93
CA THR A 189 -6.42 4.67 -6.98
C THR A 189 -6.56 5.28 -5.59
N TRP A 190 -6.54 6.59 -5.55
CA TRP A 190 -6.76 7.41 -4.36
C TRP A 190 -7.74 8.52 -4.66
N ILE A 191 -8.64 8.74 -3.74
CA ILE A 191 -9.57 9.87 -3.76
C ILE A 191 -9.50 10.55 -2.40
N GLY A 192 -9.29 11.85 -2.42
CA GLY A 192 -9.17 12.68 -1.23
C GLY A 192 -9.08 14.16 -1.60
N PHE A 193 -9.22 15.01 -0.61
CA PHE A 193 -8.97 16.45 -0.73
C PHE A 193 -7.65 16.81 -0.04
N ASP A 194 -6.88 17.71 -0.61
CA ASP A 194 -5.61 18.18 -0.04
C ASP A 194 -5.76 18.74 1.38
N ASN A 195 -6.91 19.33 1.69
CA ASN A 195 -7.25 19.88 3.01
C ASN A 195 -7.95 18.85 3.93
N ARG A 196 -7.96 17.56 3.56
CA ARG A 196 -8.56 16.46 4.33
C ARG A 196 -10.03 16.65 4.70
N GLN A 197 -10.79 17.31 3.82
CA GLN A 197 -12.25 17.31 3.95
C GLN A 197 -12.81 15.91 3.74
N SER A 198 -13.93 15.61 4.40
CA SER A 198 -14.64 14.36 4.20
C SER A 198 -15.16 14.25 2.76
N LEU A 199 -15.00 13.07 2.16
CA LEU A 199 -15.58 12.72 0.86
C LEU A 199 -17.12 12.56 0.92
N GLY A 200 -17.64 12.39 2.12
CA GLY A 200 -19.04 12.10 2.39
C GLY A 200 -19.20 10.84 3.24
N GLU A 201 -20.40 10.70 3.82
CA GLU A 201 -20.68 9.55 4.67
C GLU A 201 -20.64 8.24 3.88
N LYS A 202 -19.90 7.27 4.37
CA LYS A 202 -19.67 5.93 3.77
C LYS A 202 -18.92 5.94 2.44
N GLU A 203 -18.24 7.02 2.06
CA GLU A 203 -17.34 7.03 0.91
C GLU A 203 -16.02 6.33 1.25
N THR A 204 -16.07 5.00 1.21
CA THR A 204 -14.96 4.09 1.51
C THR A 204 -14.11 3.79 0.29
N GLY A 205 -12.95 3.17 0.49
CA GLY A 205 -12.13 2.66 -0.61
C GLY A 205 -12.90 1.73 -1.56
N ALA A 206 -13.80 0.91 -1.02
CA ALA A 206 -14.65 0.03 -1.82
C ALA A 206 -15.69 0.80 -2.67
N ARG A 207 -16.21 1.93 -2.17
CA ARG A 207 -17.24 2.71 -2.86
C ARG A 207 -16.69 3.79 -3.78
N ALA A 208 -15.65 4.48 -3.34
CA ALA A 208 -15.09 5.61 -4.08
C ALA A 208 -13.91 5.20 -4.98
N ALA A 209 -12.90 4.52 -4.45
CA ALA A 209 -11.67 4.22 -5.18
C ALA A 209 -11.74 2.97 -6.07
N LEU A 210 -12.36 1.89 -5.61
CA LEU A 210 -12.46 0.63 -6.35
C LEU A 210 -13.16 0.76 -7.72
N PRO A 211 -14.26 1.50 -7.90
CA PRO A 211 -14.88 1.67 -9.22
C PRO A 211 -13.94 2.29 -10.26
N MET A 212 -13.18 3.31 -9.89
CA MET A 212 -12.18 3.93 -10.77
C MET A 212 -11.09 2.93 -11.15
N TRP A 213 -10.62 2.13 -10.20
CA TRP A 213 -9.66 1.06 -10.45
C TRP A 213 -10.21 0.00 -11.42
N LEU A 214 -11.47 -0.39 -11.25
CA LEU A 214 -12.13 -1.36 -12.13
C LEU A 214 -12.23 -0.85 -13.56
N ASP A 215 -12.60 0.41 -13.76
CA ASP A 215 -12.71 0.99 -15.09
C ASP A 215 -11.36 1.06 -15.80
N PHE A 216 -10.31 1.42 -15.07
CA PHE A 216 -8.93 1.38 -15.60
C PHE A 216 -8.52 -0.05 -15.97
N MET A 217 -8.69 -1.01 -15.06
CA MET A 217 -8.22 -2.39 -15.26
C MET A 217 -9.00 -3.13 -16.34
N LYS A 218 -10.28 -2.82 -16.56
CA LYS A 218 -11.04 -3.36 -17.71
C LYS A 218 -10.37 -3.04 -19.04
N VAL A 219 -9.88 -1.81 -19.19
CA VAL A 219 -9.19 -1.38 -20.41
C VAL A 219 -7.79 -1.98 -20.46
N ALA A 220 -7.05 -1.93 -19.34
CA ALA A 220 -5.67 -2.38 -19.27
C ALA A 220 -5.51 -3.91 -19.48
N LEU A 221 -6.55 -4.70 -19.19
CA LEU A 221 -6.55 -6.17 -19.35
C LEU A 221 -7.31 -6.65 -20.57
N ALA A 222 -7.97 -5.77 -21.35
CA ALA A 222 -8.86 -6.16 -22.44
C ALA A 222 -8.18 -7.06 -23.49
N ASP A 223 -6.94 -6.74 -23.86
CA ASP A 223 -6.18 -7.47 -24.87
C ASP A 223 -5.10 -8.39 -24.26
N ARG A 224 -5.18 -8.66 -22.95
CA ARG A 224 -4.21 -9.54 -22.28
C ARG A 224 -4.77 -10.93 -22.09
N PRO A 225 -3.92 -11.98 -22.18
CA PRO A 225 -4.33 -13.32 -21.83
C PRO A 225 -4.76 -13.37 -20.35
N ASN A 226 -5.61 -14.33 -20.01
CA ASN A 226 -5.96 -14.57 -18.60
C ASN A 226 -4.77 -15.24 -17.91
N GLU A 227 -3.95 -14.43 -17.27
CA GLU A 227 -2.76 -14.85 -16.54
C GLU A 227 -3.15 -15.43 -15.17
N ALA A 228 -2.31 -16.30 -14.62
CA ALA A 228 -2.46 -16.83 -13.27
C ALA A 228 -1.29 -16.40 -12.39
N PHE A 229 -1.55 -16.20 -11.11
CA PHE A 229 -0.48 -15.99 -10.12
C PHE A 229 0.33 -17.27 -9.89
N SER A 230 1.61 -17.11 -9.56
CA SER A 230 2.47 -18.22 -9.18
C SER A 230 1.90 -18.97 -7.99
N GLN A 231 1.80 -20.29 -8.10
CA GLN A 231 1.30 -21.12 -6.99
C GLN A 231 2.36 -21.21 -5.88
N PRO A 232 1.97 -21.46 -4.61
CA PRO A 232 2.91 -21.55 -3.50
C PRO A 232 4.08 -22.51 -3.73
N ASN A 233 3.85 -23.63 -4.43
CA ASN A 233 4.85 -24.65 -4.72
C ASN A 233 5.45 -24.56 -6.14
N ALA A 234 5.14 -23.52 -6.91
CA ALA A 234 5.72 -23.34 -8.24
C ALA A 234 7.22 -23.02 -8.15
N PRO A 235 8.05 -23.46 -9.14
CA PRO A 235 9.44 -23.07 -9.18
C PRO A 235 9.59 -21.54 -9.16
N LYS A 236 10.65 -21.05 -8.52
CA LYS A 236 10.95 -19.62 -8.45
C LYS A 236 11.15 -19.08 -9.86
N LYS A 237 10.52 -17.95 -10.20
CA LYS A 237 10.82 -17.23 -11.43
C LYS A 237 12.29 -16.85 -11.41
N GLN A 238 13.07 -17.29 -12.38
CA GLN A 238 14.38 -16.70 -12.62
C GLN A 238 14.13 -15.31 -13.17
N ILE A 239 14.63 -14.29 -12.46
CA ILE A 239 14.65 -12.93 -13.00
C ILE A 239 15.77 -12.98 -14.04
N GLU A 240 15.43 -13.17 -15.31
CA GLU A 240 16.31 -12.77 -16.38
C GLU A 240 16.36 -11.25 -16.33
N VAL A 241 17.32 -10.74 -15.56
CA VAL A 241 17.85 -9.41 -15.82
C VAL A 241 18.47 -9.58 -17.21
N THR A 242 17.73 -9.24 -18.26
CA THR A 242 18.32 -9.11 -19.58
C THR A 242 19.41 -8.06 -19.40
N ALA A 243 20.60 -8.57 -19.23
CA ALA A 243 21.81 -7.81 -19.24
C ALA A 243 22.02 -7.35 -20.70
N ASP A 244 21.37 -6.27 -21.07
CA ASP A 244 22.01 -5.36 -21.97
C ASP A 244 23.15 -4.76 -21.13
N SER A 245 24.27 -5.49 -21.18
CA SER A 245 25.65 -5.18 -20.87
C SER A 245 25.89 -4.25 -19.66
N ASP A 246 26.79 -4.73 -18.81
CA ASP A 246 27.48 -4.07 -17.71
C ASP A 246 26.79 -4.02 -16.35
N THR A 247 26.46 -5.22 -15.84
CA THR A 247 26.34 -5.42 -14.39
C THR A 247 27.74 -5.60 -13.83
N GLU A 248 28.41 -4.51 -13.48
CA GLU A 248 29.53 -4.57 -12.56
C GLU A 248 29.02 -5.07 -11.22
N ALA A 249 29.45 -6.27 -10.84
CA ALA A 249 29.10 -6.90 -9.59
C ALA A 249 29.38 -5.92 -8.44
N ALA A 250 28.40 -5.74 -7.55
CA ALA A 250 28.61 -5.04 -6.29
C ALA A 250 29.83 -5.68 -5.58
N PRO A 251 30.71 -4.87 -4.97
CA PRO A 251 31.88 -5.40 -4.31
C PRO A 251 31.42 -6.36 -3.20
N THR A 252 31.76 -7.64 -3.39
CA THR A 252 31.63 -8.67 -2.36
C THR A 252 32.42 -8.20 -1.14
N GLN A 253 31.72 -7.96 -0.04
CA GLN A 253 32.40 -7.80 1.26
C GLN A 253 33.23 -9.04 1.50
N PRO A 254 34.51 -8.89 1.92
CA PRO A 254 35.32 -10.04 2.31
C PRO A 254 34.63 -10.76 3.48
N PRO A 255 34.72 -12.10 3.53
CA PRO A 255 34.20 -12.85 4.66
C PRO A 255 34.90 -12.39 5.96
N PRO A 256 34.19 -12.39 7.11
CA PRO A 256 34.80 -12.06 8.39
C PRO A 256 35.97 -13.02 8.66
N PRO A 257 37.06 -12.54 9.28
CA PRO A 257 38.19 -13.37 9.58
C PRO A 257 37.78 -14.55 10.47
N GLN A 258 38.18 -15.75 10.10
CA GLN A 258 38.04 -16.93 10.93
C GLN A 258 39.03 -16.80 12.10
N ASP A 259 38.50 -16.76 13.32
CA ASP A 259 39.28 -16.85 14.54
C ASP A 259 39.93 -18.22 14.59
N SER A 260 41.24 -18.23 14.48
CA SER A 260 42.04 -19.38 14.84
C SER A 260 42.32 -19.31 16.34
N ASP A 261 41.77 -20.28 17.09
CA ASP A 261 42.05 -20.52 18.50
C ASP A 261 43.54 -20.68 18.73
N THR A 262 44.11 -19.82 19.58
CA THR A 262 45.26 -20.15 20.41
C THR A 262 45.03 -19.54 21.78
N ASP A 263 44.87 -20.47 22.75
CA ASP A 263 44.86 -20.21 24.18
C ASP A 263 46.10 -19.39 24.61
N ASP A 264 45.88 -18.26 25.28
CA ASP A 264 46.82 -17.80 26.32
C ASP A 264 46.06 -17.02 27.40
N ASP A 265 46.16 -17.58 28.58
CA ASP A 265 45.48 -17.25 29.84
C ASP A 265 46.28 -16.17 30.58
N THR A 266 45.81 -14.91 30.58
CA THR A 266 46.14 -13.94 31.63
C THR A 266 45.16 -12.77 31.69
N PRO A 267 44.63 -12.44 32.88
CA PRO A 267 43.63 -11.35 33.02
C PRO A 267 44.32 -9.99 33.09
N LYS A 268 44.08 -9.13 32.09
CA LYS A 268 44.39 -7.70 32.17
C LYS A 268 43.15 -6.89 32.47
N LYS A 269 43.20 -6.24 33.63
CA LYS A 269 42.34 -5.22 34.17
C LYS A 269 42.00 -4.12 33.12
N GLY A 270 40.72 -3.96 32.75
CA GLY A 270 40.24 -2.87 31.93
C GLY A 270 40.08 -1.57 32.72
N PRO A 271 40.17 -0.40 32.06
CA PRO A 271 39.94 0.89 32.72
C PRO A 271 38.46 1.15 32.94
N GLU A 272 38.17 1.78 34.09
CA GLU A 272 36.84 2.23 34.52
C GLU A 272 36.21 3.22 33.53
N PRO A 273 34.87 3.25 33.38
CA PRO A 273 34.21 4.23 32.55
C PRO A 273 34.24 5.64 33.22
N ALA A 274 34.69 6.62 32.45
CA ALA A 274 34.68 8.01 32.85
C ALA A 274 33.24 8.53 32.94
N VAL A 275 32.88 9.05 34.10
CA VAL A 275 31.65 9.80 34.36
C VAL A 275 31.78 11.17 33.64
N LEU A 276 30.93 11.43 32.64
CA LEU A 276 30.82 12.78 32.05
C LEU A 276 29.81 13.60 32.82
N GLU A 277 30.28 14.69 33.38
CA GLU A 277 29.50 15.75 34.00
C GLU A 277 28.63 16.48 32.95
N PRO A 278 27.42 17.03 33.31
CA PRO A 278 26.56 17.71 32.36
C PRO A 278 27.03 19.17 32.20
N GLY A 279 27.62 19.50 31.04
CA GLY A 279 28.07 20.81 30.71
C GLY A 279 28.01 21.14 29.23
N GLU A 280 27.13 22.07 28.89
CA GLU A 280 27.13 22.93 27.70
C GLU A 280 27.27 22.28 26.29
N LEU A 281 26.12 22.02 25.68
CA LEU A 281 25.96 21.96 24.24
C LEU A 281 26.10 23.35 23.63
N ARG A 282 27.30 23.71 23.13
CA ARG A 282 27.46 24.80 22.17
C ARG A 282 27.08 24.33 20.79
N LEU A 283 26.02 24.90 20.24
CA LEU A 283 25.65 24.76 18.83
C LEU A 283 26.70 25.47 17.94
N PRO A 284 27.13 24.91 16.82
CA PRO A 284 27.93 25.62 15.84
C PRO A 284 27.09 26.74 15.21
N GLN A 285 27.54 27.98 15.39
CA GLN A 285 27.09 29.14 14.61
C GLN A 285 27.84 29.08 13.29
N ASP A 286 27.19 28.50 12.25
CA ASP A 286 27.46 28.72 10.83
C ASP A 286 26.73 27.63 10.02
N MET A 287 25.40 27.76 9.95
CA MET A 287 24.64 27.12 8.89
C MET A 287 24.28 28.22 7.86
N PRO A 288 24.54 27.99 6.55
CA PRO A 288 24.09 28.93 5.53
C PRO A 288 22.56 28.95 5.49
N ALA A 289 21.98 30.14 5.37
CA ALA A 289 20.56 30.38 5.32
C ALA A 289 19.91 29.54 4.19
N SER A 290 18.83 28.87 4.53
CA SER A 290 17.99 28.14 3.54
C SER A 290 17.54 29.10 2.44
N PRO A 291 17.53 28.67 1.16
CA PRO A 291 17.07 29.50 0.06
C PRO A 291 15.59 29.86 0.25
N THR A 292 15.31 31.15 0.11
CA THR A 292 13.95 31.69 0.13
C THR A 292 13.09 30.99 -0.96
N PRO A 293 11.91 30.48 -0.66
CA PRO A 293 11.06 29.88 -1.67
C PRO A 293 10.65 30.93 -2.72
N ALA A 294 10.71 30.54 -3.98
CA ALA A 294 10.30 31.37 -5.10
C ALA A 294 8.81 31.78 -4.95
N PRO A 295 8.41 32.98 -5.40
CA PRO A 295 7.03 33.44 -5.28
C PRO A 295 6.10 32.54 -6.08
N ILE A 296 5.05 32.05 -5.42
CA ILE A 296 3.97 31.28 -6.05
C ILE A 296 3.24 32.20 -7.03
N VAL A 297 3.38 31.94 -8.32
CA VAL A 297 2.58 32.59 -9.36
C VAL A 297 1.13 32.04 -9.22
N ARG A 298 0.26 32.87 -8.63
CA ARG A 298 -1.17 32.55 -8.61
C ARG A 298 -1.75 32.72 -10.02
N VAL A 299 -2.12 31.60 -10.64
CA VAL A 299 -2.93 31.61 -11.85
C VAL A 299 -4.33 32.08 -11.43
N PRO A 300 -4.88 33.13 -12.04
CA PRO A 300 -6.25 33.57 -11.74
C PRO A 300 -7.24 32.48 -12.11
N PRO A 301 -8.34 32.29 -11.35
CA PRO A 301 -9.37 31.34 -11.69
C PRO A 301 -9.97 31.66 -13.06
N PRO A 302 -10.38 30.66 -13.87
CA PRO A 302 -11.05 30.89 -15.14
C PRO A 302 -12.33 31.70 -14.88
N ALA A 303 -12.56 32.72 -15.74
CA ALA A 303 -13.74 33.57 -15.67
C ALA A 303 -15.01 32.71 -15.65
N ALA A 304 -15.92 33.02 -14.72
CA ALA A 304 -17.19 32.36 -14.55
C ALA A 304 -17.94 32.35 -15.89
N ALA A 305 -18.13 31.15 -16.44
CA ALA A 305 -19.02 30.95 -17.58
C ALA A 305 -20.45 31.36 -17.19
N GLY A 306 -21.08 32.13 -18.04
CA GLY A 306 -22.33 32.80 -17.84
C GLY A 306 -23.45 31.94 -17.27
N GLN A 307 -24.32 32.61 -16.52
CA GLN A 307 -25.51 32.07 -15.87
C GLN A 307 -26.30 31.19 -16.84
N ALA A 308 -26.39 29.90 -16.53
CA ALA A 308 -27.29 28.98 -17.23
C ALA A 308 -28.75 29.38 -16.93
N THR A 309 -29.52 29.68 -17.97
CA THR A 309 -30.96 29.89 -17.90
C THR A 309 -31.64 28.64 -17.28
N PRO A 310 -32.64 28.82 -16.41
CA PRO A 310 -33.30 27.68 -15.77
C PRO A 310 -34.07 26.84 -16.80
N ARG A 311 -33.86 25.55 -16.79
CA ARG A 311 -34.61 24.57 -17.59
C ARG A 311 -36.10 24.64 -17.26
N PRO A 312 -37.00 24.63 -18.25
CA PRO A 312 -38.44 24.61 -18.01
C PRO A 312 -38.84 23.27 -17.33
N LYS A 313 -39.76 23.38 -16.36
CA LYS A 313 -40.33 22.22 -15.66
C LYS A 313 -41.09 21.32 -16.65
N PRO A 314 -40.96 19.99 -16.55
CA PRO A 314 -41.73 19.07 -17.36
C PRO A 314 -43.25 19.20 -17.05
N ALA A 315 -44.06 19.18 -18.09
CA ALA A 315 -45.51 19.22 -17.99
C ALA A 315 -46.07 17.95 -17.31
N PRO A 316 -47.21 18.04 -16.60
CA PRO A 316 -47.77 16.89 -15.90
C PRO A 316 -48.27 15.83 -16.90
N VAL A 317 -47.83 14.58 -16.68
CA VAL A 317 -48.23 13.39 -17.43
C VAL A 317 -49.72 13.11 -17.12
N LYS A 318 -50.59 13.18 -18.12
CA LYS A 318 -51.99 12.74 -18.02
C LYS A 318 -52.03 11.24 -17.76
N LYS A 319 -52.64 10.84 -16.64
CA LYS A 319 -52.91 9.44 -16.33
C LYS A 319 -53.93 8.89 -17.31
N THR A 320 -53.58 7.85 -18.05
CA THR A 320 -54.51 7.05 -18.86
C THR A 320 -55.38 6.22 -17.92
N PRO A 321 -56.70 6.19 -18.11
CA PRO A 321 -57.57 5.36 -17.27
C PRO A 321 -57.37 3.85 -17.58
N ALA A 322 -57.45 3.03 -16.52
CA ALA A 322 -57.35 1.59 -16.59
C ALA A 322 -58.52 0.99 -17.40
N PRO A 323 -58.32 -0.12 -18.15
CA PRO A 323 -59.39 -0.80 -18.85
C PRO A 323 -60.33 -1.51 -17.86
N ALA A 324 -61.63 -1.40 -18.16
CA ALA A 324 -62.70 -1.97 -17.37
C ALA A 324 -62.66 -3.51 -17.35
N ALA A 325 -62.89 -4.10 -16.16
CA ALA A 325 -63.00 -5.54 -15.95
C ALA A 325 -64.27 -6.08 -16.63
N THR A 326 -64.12 -7.12 -17.43
CA THR A 326 -65.22 -7.93 -17.99
C THR A 326 -65.87 -8.80 -16.91
N PRO A 327 -67.19 -8.91 -16.85
CA PRO A 327 -67.87 -9.79 -15.88
C PRO A 327 -67.76 -11.27 -16.28
N PRO A 328 -67.84 -12.21 -15.34
CA PRO A 328 -67.81 -13.64 -15.64
C PRO A 328 -69.13 -14.09 -16.23
N THR A 329 -69.08 -14.79 -17.34
CA THR A 329 -70.17 -15.58 -17.89
C THR A 329 -70.21 -16.93 -17.23
N GLY A 330 -71.45 -17.37 -16.87
CA GLY A 330 -71.88 -18.53 -16.14
C GLY A 330 -71.51 -19.91 -16.71
#